data_8f54eeb5a3862f5bb01af2add70269f3
#
_entry.id   8f54eeb5a3862f5bb01af2add70269f3
#
_cell.length_a   1.000
_cell.length_b   1.000
_cell.length_c   1.000
_cell.angle_alpha   90.00
_cell.angle_beta   90.00
_cell.angle_gamma   90.00
#
_symmetry.space_group_name_H-M   'P 1'
#
loop_
_entity.id
_entity.type
_entity.pdbx_description
1 polymer ?
#
loop_
_entity_poly.entity_id
_entity_poly.type
_entity_poly.pdbx_seq_one_letter_code
_entity_poly.pdbx_strand_id
1 'polypeptide(L)'
;MDGVLLDTVSSWRYIHDHLRTTNKRSIIPYLQGDIDYLEFIRRDVSLWKTNGESIKLTTIQNILYSIPFIKGVNECISYLKQHEIKTAIVSAGLDILAEKVAKDVKIDYTFANEVKVGNDGRLTGEGVLHVELTHKDKNVKDLAQELHLSLDECAAVGNSCFDIPMFEVCGLGIAFNPEDACVIENADVVIEGKDLSKLIPIIKSYI
;
A
#
# COMPACT_ATOMS: atom_id res chain seq x y z
N MET A 1 1.04 2.17 2.05
CA MET A 1 -0.25 2.89 1.92
C MET A 1 -1.18 2.57 3.07
N ASP A 2 -1.72 1.35 3.12
CA ASP A 2 -2.51 0.88 4.25
C ASP A 2 -1.68 0.91 5.53
N GLY A 3 -2.24 1.32 6.65
CA GLY A 3 -1.55 1.49 7.94
C GLY A 3 -0.56 2.66 8.04
N VAL A 4 -0.24 3.34 6.94
CA VAL A 4 0.70 4.48 6.89
C VAL A 4 0.01 5.77 6.48
N LEU A 5 -0.69 5.77 5.35
CA LEU A 5 -1.46 6.91 4.85
C LEU A 5 -2.94 6.80 5.21
N LEU A 6 -3.45 5.58 5.22
CA LEU A 6 -4.85 5.25 5.49
C LEU A 6 -5.00 4.47 6.80
N ASP A 7 -6.03 4.78 7.57
CA ASP A 7 -6.33 4.11 8.83
C ASP A 7 -7.06 2.78 8.59
N THR A 8 -6.34 1.85 8.00
CA THR A 8 -6.79 0.47 7.77
C THR A 8 -5.59 -0.48 7.78
N VAL A 9 -5.80 -1.70 8.24
CA VAL A 9 -4.79 -2.77 8.20
C VAL A 9 -4.51 -3.23 6.76
N SER A 10 -5.57 -3.33 5.95
CA SER A 10 -5.47 -3.77 4.56
C SER A 10 -6.73 -3.37 3.80
N SER A 11 -6.55 -2.76 2.64
CA SER A 11 -7.64 -2.40 1.72
C SER A 11 -8.42 -3.63 1.21
N TRP A 12 -7.71 -4.75 0.96
CA TRP A 12 -8.35 -6.03 0.63
C TRP A 12 -9.27 -6.51 1.74
N ARG A 13 -8.76 -6.55 2.98
CA ARG A 13 -9.54 -6.94 4.16
C ARG A 13 -10.71 -6.00 4.38
N TYR A 14 -10.54 -4.71 4.18
CA TYR A 14 -11.60 -3.71 4.32
C TYR A 14 -12.80 -3.99 3.41
N ILE A 15 -12.55 -4.41 2.15
CA ILE A 15 -13.61 -4.84 1.23
C ILE A 15 -14.31 -6.10 1.77
N HIS A 16 -13.54 -7.10 2.20
CA HIS A 16 -14.10 -8.34 2.73
C HIS A 16 -14.97 -8.10 3.95
N ASP A 17 -14.55 -7.25 4.87
CA ASP A 17 -15.31 -6.89 6.08
C ASP A 17 -16.64 -6.20 5.71
N HIS A 18 -16.61 -5.29 4.72
CA HIS A 18 -17.83 -4.64 4.20
C HIS A 18 -18.81 -5.63 3.55
N LEU A 19 -18.28 -6.58 2.79
CA LEU A 19 -19.06 -7.59 2.09
C LEU A 19 -19.37 -8.81 2.93
N ARG A 20 -18.94 -8.84 4.21
CA ARG A 20 -19.08 -9.98 5.14
C ARG A 20 -18.52 -11.28 4.57
N THR A 21 -17.39 -11.19 3.88
CA THR A 21 -16.61 -12.32 3.35
C THR A 21 -15.24 -12.40 4.02
N THR A 22 -14.40 -13.34 3.63
CA THR A 22 -13.03 -13.47 4.16
C THR A 22 -12.09 -14.05 3.12
N ASN A 23 -10.88 -13.52 3.06
CA ASN A 23 -9.84 -13.97 2.15
C ASN A 23 -8.88 -15.02 2.75
N LYS A 24 -9.18 -15.60 3.90
CA LYS A 24 -8.30 -16.60 4.53
C LYS A 24 -7.95 -17.78 3.61
N ARG A 25 -8.87 -18.13 2.69
CA ARG A 25 -8.68 -19.22 1.71
C ARG A 25 -7.81 -18.85 0.52
N SER A 26 -7.48 -17.59 0.34
CA SER A 26 -6.61 -17.08 -0.71
C SER A 26 -5.29 -16.56 -0.15
N ILE A 27 -5.32 -15.75 0.93
CA ILE A 27 -4.09 -15.15 1.48
C ILE A 27 -3.14 -16.19 2.06
N ILE A 28 -3.63 -17.23 2.76
CA ILE A 28 -2.76 -18.24 3.35
C ILE A 28 -2.03 -19.04 2.26
N PRO A 29 -2.70 -19.64 1.25
CA PRO A 29 -2.02 -20.32 0.15
C PRO A 29 -1.08 -19.39 -0.63
N TYR A 30 -1.42 -18.10 -0.80
CA TYR A 30 -0.53 -17.14 -1.45
C TYR A 30 0.77 -16.95 -0.66
N LEU A 31 0.69 -16.73 0.66
CA LEU A 31 1.88 -16.58 1.52
C LEU A 31 2.72 -17.86 1.63
N GLN A 32 2.12 -19.03 1.40
CA GLN A 32 2.81 -20.33 1.35
C GLN A 32 3.42 -20.63 -0.02
N GLY A 33 3.11 -19.80 -1.04
CA GLY A 33 3.58 -20.01 -2.41
C GLY A 33 2.78 -21.06 -3.20
N ASP A 34 1.66 -21.53 -2.66
CA ASP A 34 0.79 -22.52 -3.31
C ASP A 34 -0.01 -21.94 -4.48
N ILE A 35 -0.24 -20.63 -4.46
CA ILE A 35 -0.89 -19.88 -5.54
C ILE A 35 -0.12 -18.59 -5.82
N ASP A 36 -0.20 -18.10 -7.05
CA ASP A 36 0.32 -16.79 -7.42
C ASP A 36 -0.66 -15.65 -7.03
N TYR A 37 -0.20 -14.42 -7.22
CA TYR A 37 -0.99 -13.24 -6.89
C TYR A 37 -2.23 -13.07 -7.79
N LEU A 38 -2.18 -13.49 -9.05
CA LEU A 38 -3.31 -13.40 -9.96
C LEU A 38 -4.42 -14.38 -9.56
N GLU A 39 -4.04 -15.58 -9.11
CA GLU A 39 -4.99 -16.53 -8.53
C GLU A 39 -5.56 -16.02 -7.20
N PHE A 40 -4.75 -15.34 -6.37
CA PHE A 40 -5.23 -14.63 -5.18
C PHE A 40 -6.31 -13.60 -5.56
N ILE A 41 -6.06 -12.70 -6.52
CA ILE A 41 -7.05 -11.74 -7.02
C ILE A 41 -8.33 -12.46 -7.46
N ARG A 42 -8.19 -13.51 -8.28
CA ARG A 42 -9.33 -14.24 -8.84
C ARG A 42 -10.22 -14.84 -7.73
N ARG A 43 -9.60 -15.43 -6.71
CA ARG A 43 -10.33 -16.00 -5.56
C ARG A 43 -11.03 -14.93 -4.76
N ASP A 44 -10.37 -13.83 -4.43
CA ASP A 44 -10.94 -12.75 -3.62
C ASP A 44 -12.09 -12.07 -4.36
N VAL A 45 -11.90 -11.68 -5.62
CA VAL A 45 -12.95 -11.05 -6.44
C VAL A 45 -14.15 -11.99 -6.64
N SER A 46 -13.92 -13.31 -6.72
CA SER A 46 -15.03 -14.29 -6.82
C SER A 46 -15.98 -14.28 -5.63
N LEU A 47 -15.50 -13.83 -4.47
CA LEU A 47 -16.29 -13.68 -3.24
C LEU A 47 -17.01 -12.33 -3.18
N TRP A 48 -16.59 -11.35 -3.95
CA TRP A 48 -17.17 -10.01 -3.96
C TRP A 48 -18.39 -9.96 -4.90
N LYS A 49 -19.54 -10.24 -4.34
CA LYS A 49 -20.80 -10.32 -5.09
C LYS A 49 -21.87 -9.40 -4.53
N THR A 50 -22.67 -8.84 -5.41
CA THR A 50 -23.88 -8.08 -5.10
C THR A 50 -25.04 -8.70 -5.87
N ASN A 51 -26.09 -9.18 -5.16
CA ASN A 51 -27.23 -9.88 -5.76
C ASN A 51 -26.85 -11.09 -6.62
N GLY A 52 -25.79 -11.83 -6.22
CA GLY A 52 -25.33 -13.03 -6.94
C GLY A 52 -24.39 -12.75 -8.12
N GLU A 53 -24.23 -11.51 -8.54
CA GLU A 53 -23.34 -11.09 -9.62
C GLU A 53 -22.01 -10.51 -9.07
N SER A 54 -20.95 -10.52 -9.90
CA SER A 54 -19.68 -9.86 -9.55
C SER A 54 -19.90 -8.39 -9.23
N ILE A 55 -19.14 -7.88 -8.28
CA ILE A 55 -19.28 -6.51 -7.78
C ILE A 55 -18.91 -5.48 -8.86
N LYS A 56 -19.61 -4.34 -8.86
CA LYS A 56 -19.24 -3.20 -9.71
C LYS A 56 -18.03 -2.46 -9.16
N LEU A 57 -17.19 -1.95 -10.05
CA LEU A 57 -16.06 -1.08 -9.69
C LEU A 57 -16.49 0.09 -8.83
N THR A 58 -17.61 0.75 -9.17
CA THR A 58 -18.14 1.89 -8.40
C THR A 58 -18.49 1.53 -6.96
N THR A 59 -18.92 0.30 -6.72
CA THR A 59 -19.20 -0.18 -5.33
C THR A 59 -17.89 -0.35 -4.57
N ILE A 60 -16.85 -0.94 -5.19
CA ILE A 60 -15.51 -1.05 -4.58
C ILE A 60 -14.93 0.33 -4.30
N GLN A 61 -15.04 1.26 -5.25
CA GLN A 61 -14.60 2.66 -5.05
C GLN A 61 -15.29 3.29 -3.84
N ASN A 62 -16.60 3.16 -3.72
CA ASN A 62 -17.36 3.72 -2.59
C ASN A 62 -16.91 3.11 -1.24
N ILE A 63 -16.64 1.81 -1.21
CA ILE A 63 -16.11 1.13 -0.02
C ILE A 63 -14.72 1.67 0.31
N LEU A 64 -13.79 1.64 -0.63
CA LEU A 64 -12.39 2.00 -0.40
C LEU A 64 -12.21 3.50 -0.09
N TYR A 65 -12.98 4.38 -0.76
CA TYR A 65 -12.88 5.82 -0.57
C TYR A 65 -13.47 6.30 0.76
N SER A 66 -14.14 5.41 1.51
CA SER A 66 -14.59 5.68 2.87
C SER A 66 -13.49 5.48 3.93
N ILE A 67 -12.34 4.90 3.55
CA ILE A 67 -11.22 4.71 4.48
C ILE A 67 -10.63 6.08 4.85
N PRO A 68 -10.56 6.44 6.13
CA PRO A 68 -10.03 7.73 6.54
C PRO A 68 -8.51 7.80 6.40
N PHE A 69 -8.00 9.00 6.12
CA PHE A 69 -6.58 9.28 6.23
C PHE A 69 -6.11 9.24 7.68
N ILE A 70 -4.88 8.78 7.89
CA ILE A 70 -4.19 8.92 9.17
C ILE A 70 -3.94 10.43 9.42
N LYS A 71 -4.00 10.81 10.69
CA LYS A 71 -3.70 12.18 11.11
C LYS A 71 -2.30 12.60 10.65
N GLY A 72 -2.14 13.87 10.24
CA GLY A 72 -0.84 14.42 9.85
C GLY A 72 -0.38 14.10 8.43
N VAL A 73 -1.13 13.30 7.65
CA VAL A 73 -0.74 12.94 6.25
C VAL A 73 -0.54 14.17 5.39
N ASN A 74 -1.50 15.09 5.36
CA ASN A 74 -1.40 16.31 4.53
C ASN A 74 -0.24 17.21 4.97
N GLU A 75 -0.02 17.33 6.27
CA GLU A 75 1.08 18.10 6.85
C GLU A 75 2.43 17.52 6.45
N CYS A 76 2.59 16.19 6.63
CA CYS A 76 3.80 15.47 6.27
C CYS A 76 4.12 15.59 4.79
N ILE A 77 3.17 15.26 3.90
CA ILE A 77 3.39 15.33 2.45
C ILE A 77 3.66 16.76 1.98
N SER A 78 2.96 17.76 2.55
CA SER A 78 3.24 19.16 2.25
C SER A 78 4.64 19.58 2.64
N TYR A 79 5.14 19.11 3.79
CA TYR A 79 6.50 19.34 4.24
C TYR A 79 7.53 18.74 3.25
N LEU A 80 7.35 17.46 2.87
CA LEU A 80 8.23 16.79 1.91
C LEU A 80 8.31 17.54 0.58
N LYS A 81 7.16 17.99 0.05
CA LYS A 81 7.10 18.78 -1.18
C LYS A 81 7.79 20.13 -1.09
N GLN A 82 7.67 20.83 0.03
CA GLN A 82 8.36 22.11 0.26
C GLN A 82 9.89 21.96 0.26
N HIS A 83 10.38 20.73 0.54
CA HIS A 83 11.81 20.41 0.51
C HIS A 83 12.21 19.63 -0.75
N GLU A 84 11.36 19.64 -1.79
CA GLU A 84 11.59 18.98 -3.08
C GLU A 84 11.83 17.47 -3.00
N ILE A 85 11.43 16.84 -1.88
CA ILE A 85 11.54 15.40 -1.68
C ILE A 85 10.45 14.70 -2.51
N LYS A 86 10.86 13.79 -3.37
CA LYS A 86 9.93 12.96 -4.17
C LYS A 86 9.23 11.93 -3.30
N THR A 87 7.97 11.67 -3.60
CA THR A 87 7.13 10.77 -2.82
C THR A 87 6.54 9.66 -3.69
N ALA A 88 6.52 8.43 -3.17
CA ALA A 88 5.97 7.29 -3.88
C ALA A 88 5.10 6.41 -2.97
N ILE A 89 4.02 5.87 -3.52
CA ILE A 89 3.28 4.74 -2.95
C ILE A 89 3.79 3.46 -3.60
N VAL A 90 4.26 2.50 -2.79
CA VAL A 90 4.55 1.12 -3.20
C VAL A 90 3.65 0.20 -2.37
N SER A 91 2.61 -0.35 -2.98
CA SER A 91 1.57 -1.11 -2.27
C SER A 91 1.11 -2.33 -3.06
N ALA A 92 1.04 -3.50 -2.42
CA ALA A 92 0.36 -4.66 -2.98
C ALA A 92 -1.18 -4.57 -2.89
N GLY A 93 -1.71 -3.40 -2.48
CA GLY A 93 -3.14 -3.07 -2.50
C GLY A 93 -3.63 -2.71 -3.91
N LEU A 94 -4.86 -2.20 -3.96
CA LEU A 94 -5.54 -1.87 -5.21
C LEU A 94 -5.13 -0.48 -5.74
N ASP A 95 -4.82 -0.43 -7.05
CA ASP A 95 -4.44 0.78 -7.78
C ASP A 95 -5.50 1.89 -7.68
N ILE A 96 -6.77 1.54 -7.82
CA ILE A 96 -7.91 2.46 -7.69
C ILE A 96 -7.91 3.25 -6.37
N LEU A 97 -7.43 2.64 -5.28
CA LEU A 97 -7.28 3.34 -4.00
C LEU A 97 -5.97 4.14 -3.97
N ALA A 98 -4.88 3.55 -4.44
CA ALA A 98 -3.56 4.18 -4.44
C ALA A 98 -3.54 5.45 -5.30
N GLU A 99 -4.15 5.43 -6.48
CA GLU A 99 -4.31 6.60 -7.35
C GLU A 99 -5.17 7.70 -6.71
N LYS A 100 -6.28 7.31 -6.07
CA LYS A 100 -7.13 8.26 -5.32
C LYS A 100 -6.35 8.95 -4.21
N VAL A 101 -5.63 8.16 -3.40
CA VAL A 101 -4.80 8.67 -2.31
C VAL A 101 -3.71 9.60 -2.85
N ALA A 102 -2.97 9.15 -3.86
CA ALA A 102 -1.91 9.96 -4.48
C ALA A 102 -2.43 11.30 -5.01
N LYS A 103 -3.59 11.29 -5.66
CA LYS A 103 -4.24 12.51 -6.15
C LYS A 103 -4.63 13.46 -5.02
N ASP A 104 -5.25 12.92 -3.95
CA ASP A 104 -5.78 13.75 -2.85
C ASP A 104 -4.66 14.44 -2.07
N VAL A 105 -3.57 13.72 -1.78
CA VAL A 105 -2.45 14.27 -0.99
C VAL A 105 -1.24 14.67 -1.86
N LYS A 106 -1.35 14.54 -3.19
CA LYS A 106 -0.34 14.95 -4.20
C LYS A 106 0.97 14.16 -4.09
N ILE A 107 0.92 12.85 -3.96
CA ILE A 107 2.09 11.97 -4.09
C ILE A 107 2.49 11.89 -5.57
N ASP A 108 3.81 11.82 -5.84
CA ASP A 108 4.37 11.95 -7.18
C ASP A 108 4.30 10.66 -8.00
N TYR A 109 4.50 9.49 -7.35
CA TYR A 109 4.56 8.18 -8.01
C TYR A 109 3.67 7.17 -7.30
N THR A 110 3.10 6.23 -8.07
CA THR A 110 2.19 5.23 -7.53
C THR A 110 2.44 3.87 -8.19
N PHE A 111 2.72 2.87 -7.36
CA PHE A 111 2.81 1.47 -7.76
C PHE A 111 1.82 0.67 -6.92
N ALA A 112 0.83 0.07 -7.58
CA ALA A 112 -0.18 -0.76 -6.94
C ALA A 112 -0.77 -1.73 -7.97
N ASN A 113 -1.52 -2.74 -7.51
CA ASN A 113 -1.99 -3.82 -8.35
C ASN A 113 -3.38 -3.54 -8.93
N GLU A 114 -3.56 -3.85 -10.21
CA GLU A 114 -4.81 -3.60 -10.92
C GLU A 114 -5.81 -4.76 -10.73
N VAL A 115 -7.08 -4.41 -10.74
CA VAL A 115 -8.19 -5.35 -10.99
C VAL A 115 -8.90 -4.96 -12.28
N LYS A 116 -9.12 -5.93 -13.16
CA LYS A 116 -9.75 -5.66 -14.47
C LYS A 116 -11.25 -5.58 -14.37
N VAL A 117 -11.81 -4.68 -15.20
CA VAL A 117 -13.23 -4.36 -15.25
C VAL A 117 -13.79 -4.74 -16.63
N GLY A 118 -14.91 -5.43 -16.62
CA GLY A 118 -15.65 -5.77 -17.85
C GLY A 118 -16.42 -4.57 -18.42
N ASN A 119 -16.95 -4.73 -19.61
CA ASN A 119 -17.73 -3.69 -20.30
C ASN A 119 -19.01 -3.28 -19.54
N ASP A 120 -19.48 -4.12 -18.64
CA ASP A 120 -20.65 -3.88 -17.77
C ASP A 120 -20.27 -3.15 -16.45
N GLY A 121 -19.00 -2.78 -16.30
CA GLY A 121 -18.47 -2.09 -15.11
C GLY A 121 -18.26 -2.99 -13.88
N ARG A 122 -18.29 -4.32 -14.07
CA ARG A 122 -18.05 -5.31 -13.01
C ARG A 122 -16.63 -5.82 -13.04
N LEU A 123 -16.11 -6.20 -11.87
CA LEU A 123 -14.81 -6.84 -11.79
C LEU A 123 -14.84 -8.22 -12.45
N THR A 124 -13.81 -8.51 -13.26
CA THR A 124 -13.71 -9.79 -14.00
C THR A 124 -13.07 -10.90 -13.18
N GLY A 125 -12.35 -10.57 -12.12
CA GLY A 125 -11.47 -11.47 -11.38
C GLY A 125 -10.05 -11.55 -11.97
N GLU A 126 -9.80 -10.91 -13.10
CA GLU A 126 -8.45 -10.74 -13.63
C GLU A 126 -7.79 -9.48 -13.09
N GLY A 127 -6.45 -9.43 -13.11
CA GLY A 127 -5.69 -8.28 -12.66
C GLY A 127 -4.33 -8.17 -13.33
N VAL A 128 -3.55 -7.16 -12.93
CA VAL A 128 -2.15 -6.99 -13.31
C VAL A 128 -1.32 -6.81 -12.05
N LEU A 129 -0.25 -7.58 -11.94
CA LEU A 129 0.70 -7.50 -10.84
C LEU A 129 1.76 -6.45 -11.16
N HIS A 130 1.82 -5.39 -10.36
CA HIS A 130 2.85 -4.36 -10.41
C HIS A 130 3.75 -4.39 -9.16
N VAL A 131 3.19 -4.83 -8.03
CA VAL A 131 3.88 -4.89 -6.75
C VAL A 131 3.70 -6.26 -6.12
N GLU A 132 4.78 -7.02 -6.01
CA GLU A 132 4.80 -8.26 -5.23
C GLU A 132 4.83 -7.94 -3.74
N LEU A 133 3.95 -8.57 -2.95
CA LEU A 133 3.80 -8.27 -1.52
C LEU A 133 5.12 -8.45 -0.73
N THR A 134 5.90 -9.46 -1.09
CA THR A 134 7.17 -9.85 -0.42
C THR A 134 8.42 -9.29 -1.12
N HIS A 135 8.27 -8.54 -2.23
CA HIS A 135 9.38 -8.03 -3.04
C HIS A 135 9.19 -6.58 -3.46
N LYS A 136 8.71 -5.75 -2.54
CA LYS A 136 8.51 -4.31 -2.76
C LYS A 136 9.80 -3.55 -3.06
N ASP A 137 10.94 -4.10 -2.65
CA ASP A 137 12.28 -3.58 -2.95
C ASP A 137 12.55 -3.41 -4.45
N LYS A 138 11.95 -4.25 -5.31
CA LYS A 138 12.09 -4.13 -6.77
C LYS A 138 11.57 -2.77 -7.26
N ASN A 139 10.36 -2.38 -6.83
CA ASN A 139 9.76 -1.11 -7.23
C ASN A 139 10.56 0.10 -6.70
N VAL A 140 11.14 -0.01 -5.50
CA VAL A 140 12.02 1.03 -4.95
C VAL A 140 13.28 1.19 -5.79
N LYS A 141 13.96 0.08 -6.12
CA LYS A 141 15.17 0.06 -6.94
C LYS A 141 14.92 0.63 -8.35
N ASP A 142 13.83 0.21 -8.98
CA ASP A 142 13.46 0.66 -10.33
C ASP A 142 13.18 2.17 -10.35
N LEU A 143 12.42 2.67 -9.35
CA LEU A 143 12.13 4.10 -9.24
C LEU A 143 13.38 4.92 -8.90
N ALA A 144 14.23 4.46 -7.99
CA ALA A 144 15.48 5.15 -7.65
C ALA A 144 16.39 5.27 -8.89
N GLN A 145 16.49 4.19 -9.67
CA GLN A 145 17.23 4.21 -10.94
C GLN A 145 16.63 5.20 -11.96
N GLU A 146 15.32 5.24 -12.12
CA GLU A 146 14.62 6.18 -13.01
C GLU A 146 14.88 7.63 -12.61
N LEU A 147 14.91 7.89 -11.30
CA LEU A 147 15.15 9.23 -10.75
C LEU A 147 16.64 9.59 -10.61
N HIS A 148 17.55 8.68 -10.98
CA HIS A 148 19.01 8.84 -10.81
C HIS A 148 19.43 9.10 -9.35
N LEU A 149 18.73 8.49 -8.39
CA LEU A 149 19.03 8.53 -6.96
C LEU A 149 19.81 7.28 -6.54
N SER A 150 20.70 7.42 -5.57
CA SER A 150 21.24 6.26 -4.86
C SER A 150 20.19 5.76 -3.85
N LEU A 151 20.22 4.48 -3.53
CA LEU A 151 19.29 3.89 -2.54
C LEU A 151 19.52 4.47 -1.13
N ASP A 152 20.74 4.92 -0.83
CA ASP A 152 21.07 5.60 0.43
C ASP A 152 20.38 6.98 0.57
N GLU A 153 19.94 7.58 -0.55
CA GLU A 153 19.14 8.81 -0.56
C GLU A 153 17.65 8.56 -0.44
N CYS A 154 17.23 7.28 -0.34
CA CYS A 154 15.84 6.88 -0.23
C CYS A 154 15.47 6.55 1.22
N ALA A 155 14.24 6.88 1.60
CA ALA A 155 13.64 6.45 2.86
C ALA A 155 12.38 5.63 2.58
N ALA A 156 12.20 4.53 3.31
CA ALA A 156 11.00 3.71 3.26
C ALA A 156 10.22 3.82 4.57
N VAL A 157 8.89 3.92 4.45
CA VAL A 157 7.96 3.96 5.59
C VAL A 157 6.96 2.82 5.46
N GLY A 158 6.89 1.96 6.46
CA GLY A 158 6.01 0.80 6.47
C GLY A 158 5.51 0.46 7.87
N ASN A 159 4.56 -0.48 7.97
CA ASN A 159 3.95 -0.86 9.24
C ASN A 159 3.94 -2.38 9.49
N SER A 160 4.34 -3.18 8.52
CA SER A 160 4.28 -4.65 8.57
C SER A 160 5.56 -5.33 8.08
N CYS A 161 5.71 -6.63 8.37
CA CYS A 161 6.84 -7.43 7.90
C CYS A 161 7.02 -7.40 6.37
N PHE A 162 5.95 -7.15 5.62
CA PHE A 162 6.00 -7.02 4.16
C PHE A 162 6.70 -5.74 3.66
N ASP A 163 7.05 -4.82 4.55
CA ASP A 163 7.76 -3.58 4.22
C ASP A 163 9.27 -3.69 4.45
N ILE A 164 9.73 -4.75 5.17
CA ILE A 164 11.15 -5.01 5.45
C ILE A 164 12.00 -4.98 4.18
N PRO A 165 11.62 -5.63 3.05
CA PRO A 165 12.43 -5.58 1.84
C PRO A 165 12.70 -4.15 1.33
N MET A 166 11.81 -3.19 1.58
CA MET A 166 12.07 -1.78 1.26
C MET A 166 13.07 -1.15 2.24
N PHE A 167 12.98 -1.50 3.54
CA PHE A 167 13.91 -0.99 4.57
C PHE A 167 15.34 -1.44 4.28
N GLU A 168 15.53 -2.72 3.91
CA GLU A 168 16.83 -3.32 3.65
C GLU A 168 17.60 -2.67 2.48
N VAL A 169 16.89 -1.99 1.56
CA VAL A 169 17.53 -1.38 0.39
C VAL A 169 17.62 0.14 0.48
N CYS A 170 16.83 0.78 1.34
CA CYS A 170 16.85 2.23 1.53
C CYS A 170 17.88 2.64 2.58
N GLY A 171 18.38 3.87 2.48
CA GLY A 171 19.26 4.46 3.50
C GLY A 171 18.57 4.74 4.83
N LEU A 172 17.22 4.68 4.87
CA LEU A 172 16.44 4.86 6.09
C LEU A 172 15.14 4.04 6.03
N GLY A 173 15.02 3.07 6.92
CA GLY A 173 13.79 2.28 7.15
C GLY A 173 13.03 2.77 8.37
N ILE A 174 11.76 3.16 8.22
CA ILE A 174 10.92 3.70 9.29
C ILE A 174 9.71 2.79 9.52
N ALA A 175 9.62 2.17 10.67
CA ALA A 175 8.43 1.47 11.14
C ALA A 175 7.44 2.49 11.72
N PHE A 176 6.33 2.71 11.02
CA PHE A 176 5.28 3.63 11.45
C PHE A 176 4.07 2.89 11.99
N ASN A 177 3.70 3.16 13.25
CA ASN A 177 2.60 2.49 13.95
C ASN A 177 2.61 0.97 13.68
N PRO A 178 3.73 0.27 13.98
CA PRO A 178 3.98 -1.10 13.54
C PRO A 178 2.94 -2.08 14.06
N GLU A 179 2.52 -3.01 13.20
CA GLU A 179 1.57 -4.08 13.53
C GLU A 179 2.28 -5.34 14.02
N ASP A 180 3.51 -5.57 13.55
CA ASP A 180 4.27 -6.79 13.74
C ASP A 180 5.61 -6.51 14.44
N ALA A 181 6.06 -7.42 15.30
CA ALA A 181 7.35 -7.30 15.96
C ALA A 181 8.53 -7.29 14.97
N CYS A 182 8.44 -8.10 13.89
CA CYS A 182 9.50 -8.18 12.89
C CYS A 182 9.82 -6.85 12.21
N VAL A 183 8.82 -5.98 11.96
CA VAL A 183 9.07 -4.68 11.33
C VAL A 183 9.78 -3.73 12.28
N ILE A 184 9.53 -3.85 13.60
CA ILE A 184 10.23 -3.08 14.64
C ILE A 184 11.71 -3.46 14.66
N GLU A 185 12.02 -4.76 14.60
CA GLU A 185 13.38 -5.29 14.69
C GLU A 185 14.25 -4.95 13.46
N ASN A 186 13.62 -4.65 12.32
CA ASN A 186 14.30 -4.38 11.05
C ASN A 186 14.22 -2.90 10.60
N ALA A 187 13.73 -2.00 11.44
CA ALA A 187 13.66 -0.58 11.14
C ALA A 187 14.76 0.21 11.85
N ASP A 188 15.28 1.25 11.20
CA ASP A 188 16.23 2.19 11.82
C ASP A 188 15.53 3.08 12.84
N VAL A 189 14.26 3.42 12.56
CA VAL A 189 13.45 4.29 13.42
C VAL A 189 12.05 3.70 13.59
N VAL A 190 11.53 3.76 14.82
CA VAL A 190 10.16 3.34 15.13
C VAL A 190 9.35 4.55 15.57
N ILE A 191 8.19 4.75 14.97
CA ILE A 191 7.22 5.78 15.32
C ILE A 191 5.94 5.12 15.80
N GLU A 192 5.61 5.29 17.05
CA GLU A 192 4.35 4.79 17.59
C GLU A 192 3.20 5.79 17.46
N GLY A 193 2.01 5.23 17.24
CA GLY A 193 0.73 5.95 17.14
C GLY A 193 0.47 6.55 15.76
N LYS A 194 -0.80 6.84 15.51
CA LYS A 194 -1.37 7.18 14.20
C LYS A 194 -1.31 8.69 13.91
N ASP A 195 -0.12 9.26 13.88
CA ASP A 195 0.11 10.67 13.51
C ASP A 195 1.36 10.78 12.63
N LEU A 196 1.16 10.89 11.31
CA LEU A 196 2.23 10.88 10.33
C LEU A 196 3.11 12.16 10.39
N SER A 197 2.63 13.23 11.01
CA SER A 197 3.46 14.44 11.20
C SER A 197 4.71 14.18 12.04
N LYS A 198 4.73 13.10 12.83
CA LYS A 198 5.92 12.66 13.58
C LYS A 198 7.09 12.24 12.69
N LEU A 199 6.88 11.98 11.40
CA LEU A 199 7.94 11.77 10.42
C LEU A 199 8.78 13.04 10.17
N ILE A 200 8.17 14.23 10.26
CA ILE A 200 8.81 15.50 9.91
C ILE A 200 10.12 15.74 10.66
N PRO A 201 10.18 15.63 12.00
CA PRO A 201 11.43 15.85 12.72
C PRO A 201 12.51 14.81 12.38
N ILE A 202 12.12 13.58 12.02
CA ILE A 202 13.05 12.53 11.62
C ILE A 202 13.64 12.88 10.26
N ILE A 203 12.81 13.15 9.27
CA ILE A 203 13.28 13.54 7.93
C ILE A 203 14.19 14.77 8.00
N LYS A 204 13.86 15.76 8.83
CA LYS A 204 14.73 16.94 9.04
C LYS A 204 16.17 16.62 9.47
N SER A 205 16.39 15.50 10.13
CA SER A 205 17.72 15.12 10.59
C SER A 205 18.54 14.39 9.52
N TYR A 206 17.93 14.06 8.37
CA TYR A 206 18.55 13.35 7.25
C TYR A 206 18.73 14.23 5.99
N ILE A 207 18.13 15.42 5.96
CA ILE A 207 18.29 16.44 4.89
C ILE A 207 19.08 17.69 5.43
#